data_dcd8e60f29139c9993d01521247eced5
#
_entry.id   dcd8e60f29139c9993d01521247eced5
#
_cell.length_a   1.000
_cell.length_b   1.000
_cell.length_c   1.000
_cell.angle_alpha   90.00
_cell.angle_beta   90.00
_cell.angle_gamma   90.00
#
_symmetry.space_group_name_H-M   'P 1'
#
loop_
_entity.id
_entity.type
_entity.pdbx_description
1 polymer ?
#
loop_
_entity_poly.entity_id
_entity_poly.type
_entity_poly.pdbx_seq_one_letter_code
_entity_poly.pdbx_strand_id
1 'polypeptide(L)'
;MKKSLATLMGLTLTLSAPAFAESWTLDGEASKVAFGSVKKDTIGEVHHFKSVSGTVDDDGKVNVEIDVASVETWIDIRNERFQKFVFDASPKAILSAQIDAEELDKLAPGDTTTVDVEGTLSINGNNVEIDAALFVARLSDKKMMVTTDEMIMLSTEEAGIDGGIDQLMKVAKLPGITRVSPVTLRLVFTQTGKKAAAASTRAATTVAAVTGDATKGKKVFRKCKACHVADSAKNRVGPSLQGVVGRQIASADGFAYSKAFLGQDLVWTPENLTKFITKPRNFIKGTKMSFGGLKKPADVENVIAYLQTQTK
;
A
#
# COMPACT_ATOMS: atom_id res chain seq x y z
N MET A 1 28.61 66.23 38.22
CA MET A 1 27.73 65.06 38.38
C MET A 1 27.33 64.60 36.97
N LYS A 2 28.01 63.56 36.46
CA LYS A 2 27.76 62.97 35.13
C LYS A 2 26.99 61.66 35.34
N LYS A 3 25.73 61.55 34.87
CA LYS A 3 24.94 60.31 34.90
C LYS A 3 25.19 59.59 33.59
N SER A 4 25.80 58.42 33.66
CA SER A 4 25.95 57.50 32.54
C SER A 4 24.66 56.71 32.40
N LEU A 5 24.07 56.74 31.20
CA LEU A 5 22.92 55.93 30.78
C LEU A 5 23.48 54.66 30.14
N ALA A 6 23.30 53.51 30.75
CA ALA A 6 23.65 52.21 30.18
C ALA A 6 22.48 51.68 29.33
N THR A 7 22.69 51.64 28.03
CA THR A 7 21.74 51.02 27.07
C THR A 7 21.85 49.52 27.08
N LEU A 8 20.82 48.83 27.57
CA LEU A 8 20.74 47.38 27.56
C LEU A 8 20.27 46.95 26.17
N MET A 9 21.15 46.35 25.36
CA MET A 9 20.87 45.79 24.04
C MET A 9 20.33 44.39 24.24
N GLY A 10 18.99 44.23 24.11
CA GLY A 10 18.31 42.96 24.19
C GLY A 10 18.59 42.10 22.93
N LEU A 11 19.31 41.03 23.09
CA LEU A 11 19.53 40.02 22.05
C LEU A 11 18.31 39.12 21.95
N THR A 12 17.43 39.38 20.97
CA THR A 12 16.30 38.48 20.64
C THR A 12 16.85 37.28 19.91
N LEU A 13 17.01 36.12 20.60
CA LEU A 13 17.20 34.84 19.96
C LEU A 13 15.89 34.46 19.25
N THR A 14 15.85 34.59 17.93
CA THR A 14 14.82 33.95 17.11
C THR A 14 15.11 32.44 17.10
N LEU A 15 14.35 31.65 17.88
CA LEU A 15 14.30 30.22 17.70
C LEU A 15 13.62 29.95 16.34
N SER A 16 14.42 29.66 15.34
CA SER A 16 13.92 29.03 14.12
C SER A 16 13.40 27.67 14.51
N ALA A 17 12.08 27.47 14.47
CA ALA A 17 11.50 26.14 14.56
C ALA A 17 12.06 25.30 13.40
N PRO A 18 12.50 24.05 13.63
CA PRO A 18 12.93 23.19 12.55
C PRO A 18 11.75 23.04 11.57
N ALA A 19 11.96 23.39 10.30
CA ALA A 19 11.04 23.05 9.23
C ALA A 19 10.92 21.53 9.25
N PHE A 20 9.73 21.03 9.54
CA PHE A 20 9.47 19.60 9.50
C PHE A 20 9.39 19.22 8.02
N ALA A 21 10.37 18.49 7.59
CA ALA A 21 10.44 17.91 6.27
C ALA A 21 9.25 16.99 6.00
N GLU A 22 8.63 17.15 4.86
CA GLU A 22 7.44 16.44 4.44
C GLU A 22 7.86 15.20 3.64
N SER A 23 7.47 14.02 4.10
CA SER A 23 7.73 12.76 3.41
C SER A 23 6.47 12.25 2.71
N TRP A 24 6.65 11.48 1.63
CA TRP A 24 5.59 10.87 0.87
C TRP A 24 5.55 9.37 1.12
N THR A 25 4.37 8.81 1.28
CA THR A 25 4.16 7.37 1.43
C THR A 25 3.32 6.85 0.28
N LEU A 26 3.72 5.73 -0.28
CA LEU A 26 3.03 5.07 -1.38
C LEU A 26 1.72 4.45 -0.88
N ASP A 27 0.63 4.78 -1.56
CA ASP A 27 -0.68 4.17 -1.41
C ASP A 27 -0.71 2.87 -2.25
N GLY A 28 -0.46 1.73 -1.62
CA GLY A 28 -0.35 0.43 -2.28
C GLY A 28 -1.61 0.01 -3.02
N GLU A 29 -2.79 0.38 -2.50
CA GLU A 29 -4.08 0.04 -3.12
C GLU A 29 -4.32 0.83 -4.42
N ALA A 30 -3.88 2.10 -4.46
CA ALA A 30 -3.98 2.94 -5.64
C ALA A 30 -2.82 2.74 -6.62
N SER A 31 -1.79 1.99 -6.22
CA SER A 31 -0.57 1.76 -6.99
C SER A 31 -0.60 0.43 -7.72
N LYS A 32 0.18 0.32 -8.80
CA LYS A 32 0.29 -0.91 -9.59
C LYS A 32 1.64 -0.98 -10.29
N VAL A 33 2.28 -2.13 -10.19
CA VAL A 33 3.42 -2.50 -11.04
C VAL A 33 3.00 -3.68 -11.89
N ALA A 34 3.05 -3.52 -13.21
CA ALA A 34 2.66 -4.55 -14.17
C ALA A 34 3.83 -4.86 -15.11
N PHE A 35 3.88 -6.11 -15.55
CA PHE A 35 4.89 -6.57 -16.49
C PHE A 35 4.28 -7.49 -17.54
N GLY A 36 4.90 -7.54 -18.70
CA GLY A 36 4.48 -8.35 -19.83
C GLY A 36 5.45 -9.47 -20.14
N SER A 37 4.96 -10.51 -20.78
CA SER A 37 5.76 -11.54 -21.42
C SER A 37 5.11 -12.02 -22.71
N VAL A 38 5.90 -12.52 -23.65
CA VAL A 38 5.38 -13.17 -24.86
C VAL A 38 5.83 -14.62 -24.84
N LYS A 39 4.87 -15.55 -24.97
CA LYS A 39 5.14 -16.98 -25.11
C LYS A 39 4.76 -17.46 -26.49
N LYS A 40 5.43 -18.54 -26.96
CA LYS A 40 5.20 -19.10 -28.30
C LYS A 40 5.29 -18.02 -29.39
N ASP A 41 6.20 -17.07 -29.23
CA ASP A 41 6.53 -15.96 -30.12
C ASP A 41 5.40 -14.96 -30.43
N THR A 42 4.15 -15.29 -30.14
CA THR A 42 2.97 -14.51 -30.56
C THR A 42 1.93 -14.26 -29.47
N ILE A 43 2.02 -14.95 -28.32
CA ILE A 43 1.01 -14.83 -27.26
C ILE A 43 1.52 -13.91 -26.17
N GLY A 44 1.08 -12.66 -26.18
CA GLY A 44 1.35 -11.68 -25.12
C GLY A 44 0.50 -11.95 -23.88
N GLU A 45 1.09 -11.81 -22.72
CA GLU A 45 0.44 -11.90 -21.42
C GLU A 45 0.87 -10.74 -20.55
N VAL A 46 -0.05 -10.24 -19.71
CA VAL A 46 0.20 -9.16 -18.76
C VAL A 46 -0.05 -9.67 -17.36
N HIS A 47 0.89 -9.41 -16.49
CA HIS A 47 0.90 -9.80 -15.09
C HIS A 47 1.12 -8.57 -14.21
N HIS A 48 0.85 -8.67 -12.93
CA HIS A 48 1.12 -7.57 -11.99
C HIS A 48 1.43 -8.11 -10.58
N PHE A 49 1.95 -7.22 -9.74
CA PHE A 49 2.11 -7.49 -8.32
C PHE A 49 0.95 -6.83 -7.55
N LYS A 50 0.38 -7.55 -6.59
CA LYS A 50 -0.74 -7.08 -5.76
C LYS A 50 -0.30 -6.24 -4.57
N SER A 51 0.97 -6.35 -4.17
CA SER A 51 1.48 -5.67 -2.99
C SER A 51 2.73 -4.86 -3.37
N VAL A 52 2.62 -3.56 -3.24
CA VAL A 52 3.70 -2.59 -3.39
C VAL A 52 3.62 -1.58 -2.25
N SER A 53 4.75 -1.15 -1.75
CA SER A 53 4.87 -0.11 -0.72
C SER A 53 6.07 0.77 -0.99
N GLY A 54 6.17 1.93 -0.37
CA GLY A 54 7.32 2.77 -0.59
C GLY A 54 7.21 4.14 0.06
N THR A 55 8.30 4.87 0.00
CA THR A 55 8.43 6.22 0.52
C THR A 55 9.29 7.08 -0.39
N VAL A 56 9.04 8.38 -0.36
CA VAL A 56 9.99 9.41 -0.79
C VAL A 56 10.24 10.29 0.41
N ASP A 57 11.50 10.41 0.80
CA ASP A 57 11.86 11.29 1.92
C ASP A 57 12.06 12.75 1.44
N ASP A 58 12.30 13.63 2.40
CA ASP A 58 12.52 15.05 2.21
C ASP A 58 13.79 15.38 1.39
N ASP A 59 14.75 14.47 1.39
CA ASP A 59 15.95 14.59 0.56
C ASP A 59 15.73 14.08 -0.87
N GLY A 60 14.52 13.65 -1.22
CA GLY A 60 14.15 13.10 -2.53
C GLY A 60 14.60 11.66 -2.76
N LYS A 61 14.97 10.92 -1.71
CA LYS A 61 15.33 9.52 -1.82
C LYS A 61 14.07 8.66 -1.93
N VAL A 62 13.93 8.00 -3.05
CA VAL A 62 12.85 7.07 -3.36
C VAL A 62 13.23 5.66 -2.92
N ASN A 63 12.30 4.97 -2.24
CA ASN A 63 12.40 3.55 -1.97
C ASN A 63 11.03 2.92 -2.21
N VAL A 64 10.92 2.05 -3.21
CA VAL A 64 9.70 1.29 -3.52
C VAL A 64 9.98 -0.19 -3.38
N GLU A 65 9.25 -0.84 -2.50
CA GLU A 65 9.30 -2.27 -2.27
C GLU A 65 8.15 -2.96 -3.00
N ILE A 66 8.47 -3.95 -3.80
CA ILE A 66 7.53 -4.79 -4.55
C ILE A 66 7.60 -6.19 -3.93
N ASP A 67 6.49 -6.65 -3.35
CA ASP A 67 6.37 -8.04 -2.92
C ASP A 67 6.19 -8.92 -4.16
N VAL A 68 7.28 -9.52 -4.65
CA VAL A 68 7.25 -10.35 -5.86
C VAL A 68 6.52 -11.68 -5.63
N ALA A 69 6.35 -12.11 -4.36
CA ALA A 69 5.50 -13.25 -4.03
C ALA A 69 4.00 -12.95 -4.24
N SER A 70 3.64 -11.66 -4.34
CA SER A 70 2.26 -11.23 -4.63
C SER A 70 1.90 -11.26 -6.12
N VAL A 71 2.74 -11.87 -6.96
CA VAL A 71 2.52 -11.94 -8.41
C VAL A 71 1.14 -12.50 -8.75
N GLU A 72 0.44 -11.82 -9.66
CA GLU A 72 -0.87 -12.22 -10.16
C GLU A 72 -0.85 -12.35 -11.68
N THR A 73 -1.08 -13.57 -12.12
CA THR A 73 -1.08 -13.95 -13.54
C THR A 73 -2.45 -14.45 -14.01
N TRP A 74 -3.49 -14.33 -13.18
CA TRP A 74 -4.86 -14.82 -13.40
C TRP A 74 -4.98 -16.35 -13.49
N ILE A 75 -3.93 -17.08 -13.14
CA ILE A 75 -3.87 -18.54 -13.13
C ILE A 75 -3.08 -18.98 -11.89
N ASP A 76 -3.75 -19.58 -10.91
CA ASP A 76 -3.18 -19.90 -9.60
C ASP A 76 -1.91 -20.78 -9.70
N ILE A 77 -1.95 -21.88 -10.46
CA ILE A 77 -0.77 -22.74 -10.65
C ILE A 77 0.40 -21.99 -11.31
N ARG A 78 0.15 -20.93 -12.06
CA ARG A 78 1.19 -20.10 -12.64
C ARG A 78 1.75 -19.14 -11.60
N ASN A 79 0.93 -18.58 -10.75
CA ASN A 79 1.37 -17.76 -9.61
C ASN A 79 2.30 -18.56 -8.71
N GLU A 80 1.93 -19.78 -8.33
CA GLU A 80 2.78 -20.71 -7.55
C GLU A 80 4.12 -21.01 -8.26
N ARG A 81 4.10 -21.21 -9.57
CA ARG A 81 5.32 -21.47 -10.36
C ARG A 81 6.23 -20.25 -10.46
N PHE A 82 5.67 -19.03 -10.60
CA PHE A 82 6.45 -17.81 -10.55
C PHE A 82 7.15 -17.64 -9.21
N GLN A 83 6.43 -17.84 -8.10
CA GLN A 83 6.99 -17.78 -6.76
C GLN A 83 8.09 -18.82 -6.57
N LYS A 84 7.88 -20.04 -7.03
CA LYS A 84 8.79 -21.15 -6.82
C LYS A 84 10.04 -21.13 -7.69
N PHE A 85 9.94 -20.66 -8.92
CA PHE A 85 11.03 -20.80 -9.90
C PHE A 85 11.67 -19.46 -10.29
N VAL A 86 10.90 -18.37 -10.27
CA VAL A 86 11.38 -17.07 -10.76
C VAL A 86 11.78 -16.16 -9.60
N PHE A 87 11.05 -16.20 -8.48
CA PHE A 87 11.21 -15.29 -7.35
C PHE A 87 11.57 -16.03 -6.05
N ASP A 88 12.17 -17.22 -6.12
CA ASP A 88 12.49 -18.03 -4.95
C ASP A 88 13.68 -17.49 -4.13
N ALA A 89 14.59 -16.77 -4.76
CA ALA A 89 15.78 -16.23 -4.11
C ALA A 89 15.49 -15.02 -3.19
N SER A 90 14.44 -14.25 -3.48
CA SER A 90 14.03 -13.12 -2.66
C SER A 90 12.54 -12.83 -2.83
N PRO A 91 11.77 -12.72 -1.73
CA PRO A 91 10.36 -12.39 -1.82
C PRO A 91 10.09 -10.92 -2.18
N LYS A 92 11.14 -10.10 -2.29
CA LYS A 92 11.05 -8.66 -2.51
C LYS A 92 11.98 -8.20 -3.60
N ALA A 93 11.48 -7.27 -4.41
CA ALA A 93 12.30 -6.41 -5.26
C ALA A 93 12.23 -4.98 -4.73
N ILE A 94 13.35 -4.27 -4.77
CA ILE A 94 13.47 -2.91 -4.24
C ILE A 94 13.94 -1.99 -5.36
N LEU A 95 13.12 -0.99 -5.68
CA LEU A 95 13.49 0.10 -6.57
C LEU A 95 13.94 1.30 -5.73
N SER A 96 15.17 1.73 -5.92
CA SER A 96 15.77 2.89 -5.27
C SER A 96 16.14 3.92 -6.31
N ALA A 97 15.85 5.19 -6.06
CA ALA A 97 16.21 6.31 -6.93
C ALA A 97 16.41 7.58 -6.09
N GLN A 98 17.01 8.59 -6.72
CA GLN A 98 17.12 9.94 -6.19
C GLN A 98 16.44 10.90 -7.15
N ILE A 99 15.53 11.74 -6.62
CA ILE A 99 14.78 12.74 -7.39
C ILE A 99 14.95 14.13 -6.79
N ASP A 100 14.67 15.14 -7.56
CA ASP A 100 14.53 16.51 -7.07
C ASP A 100 13.10 16.70 -6.50
N ALA A 101 12.96 16.49 -5.20
CA ALA A 101 11.68 16.63 -4.52
C ALA A 101 11.18 18.09 -4.50
N GLU A 102 12.11 19.08 -4.45
CA GLU A 102 11.76 20.50 -4.41
C GLU A 102 11.10 20.96 -5.74
N GLU A 103 11.52 20.39 -6.86
CA GLU A 103 10.91 20.68 -8.16
C GLU A 103 9.48 20.16 -8.23
N LEU A 104 9.25 18.93 -7.74
CA LEU A 104 7.93 18.32 -7.71
C LEU A 104 6.97 18.99 -6.74
N ASP A 105 7.48 19.55 -5.65
CA ASP A 105 6.67 20.27 -4.66
C ASP A 105 6.16 21.64 -5.18
N LYS A 106 6.77 22.19 -6.23
CA LYS A 106 6.31 23.43 -6.91
C LYS A 106 5.07 23.21 -7.78
N LEU A 107 4.73 21.96 -8.11
CA LEU A 107 3.54 21.66 -8.90
C LEU A 107 2.27 22.01 -8.12
N ALA A 108 1.37 22.78 -8.73
CA ALA A 108 0.04 23.01 -8.18
C ALA A 108 -0.90 21.82 -8.46
N PRO A 109 -1.98 21.63 -7.68
CA PRO A 109 -2.98 20.61 -7.98
C PRO A 109 -3.54 20.75 -9.39
N GLY A 110 -3.45 19.68 -10.18
CA GLY A 110 -3.80 19.64 -11.60
C GLY A 110 -2.62 19.80 -12.55
N ASP A 111 -1.46 20.24 -12.07
CA ASP A 111 -0.25 20.33 -12.88
C ASP A 111 0.37 18.96 -13.14
N THR A 112 1.08 18.87 -14.25
CA THR A 112 1.81 17.68 -14.69
C THR A 112 3.20 18.03 -15.18
N THR A 113 4.14 17.10 -15.06
CA THR A 113 5.48 17.18 -15.63
C THR A 113 5.97 15.80 -16.03
N THR A 114 7.04 15.74 -16.81
CA THR A 114 7.79 14.49 -17.06
C THR A 114 9.19 14.68 -16.46
N VAL A 115 9.67 13.66 -15.76
CA VAL A 115 11.01 13.63 -15.16
C VAL A 115 11.74 12.38 -15.61
N ASP A 116 13.02 12.52 -15.92
CA ASP A 116 13.91 11.39 -16.14
C ASP A 116 14.48 10.96 -14.80
N VAL A 117 14.37 9.68 -14.49
CA VAL A 117 14.82 9.09 -13.22
C VAL A 117 15.78 7.96 -13.48
N GLU A 118 16.99 8.12 -12.96
CA GLU A 118 17.98 7.05 -12.85
C GLU A 118 17.78 6.33 -11.51
N GLY A 119 17.68 5.01 -11.53
CA GLY A 119 17.43 4.21 -10.35
C GLY A 119 18.08 2.83 -10.40
N THR A 120 17.98 2.11 -9.31
CA THR A 120 18.47 0.73 -9.21
C THR A 120 17.35 -0.18 -8.74
N LEU A 121 17.09 -1.24 -9.49
CA LEU A 121 16.22 -2.34 -9.10
C LEU A 121 17.05 -3.48 -8.51
N SER A 122 16.94 -3.70 -7.21
CA SER A 122 17.50 -4.87 -6.55
C SER A 122 16.49 -6.01 -6.57
N ILE A 123 16.79 -7.09 -7.28
CA ILE A 123 15.92 -8.27 -7.43
C ILE A 123 16.77 -9.55 -7.48
N ASN A 124 16.35 -10.60 -6.77
CA ASN A 124 17.06 -11.90 -6.70
C ASN A 124 18.58 -11.79 -6.42
N GLY A 125 18.98 -10.78 -5.65
CA GLY A 125 20.40 -10.53 -5.32
C GLY A 125 21.19 -9.81 -6.40
N ASN A 126 20.59 -9.43 -7.52
CA ASN A 126 21.17 -8.62 -8.58
C ASN A 126 20.70 -7.16 -8.47
N ASN A 127 21.50 -6.25 -8.94
CA ASN A 127 21.18 -4.84 -9.10
C ASN A 127 21.14 -4.51 -10.59
N VAL A 128 19.98 -4.06 -11.05
CA VAL A 128 19.75 -3.64 -12.44
C VAL A 128 19.58 -2.14 -12.45
N GLU A 129 20.34 -1.45 -13.30
CA GLU A 129 20.16 -0.02 -13.53
C GLU A 129 18.87 0.22 -14.31
N ILE A 130 18.11 1.20 -13.90
CA ILE A 130 16.82 1.57 -14.50
C ILE A 130 16.86 3.05 -14.86
N ASP A 131 16.76 3.33 -16.15
CA ASP A 131 16.54 4.67 -16.67
C ASP A 131 15.10 4.75 -17.16
N ALA A 132 14.33 5.69 -16.65
CA ALA A 132 12.91 5.80 -16.96
C ALA A 132 12.43 7.25 -17.04
N ALA A 133 11.74 7.58 -18.14
CA ALA A 133 10.91 8.77 -18.20
C ALA A 133 9.60 8.51 -17.46
N LEU A 134 9.31 9.35 -16.46
CA LEU A 134 8.13 9.23 -15.61
C LEU A 134 7.23 10.46 -15.76
N PHE A 135 5.97 10.23 -16.07
CA PHE A 135 4.95 11.26 -16.05
C PHE A 135 4.44 11.43 -14.62
N VAL A 136 4.49 12.65 -14.12
CA VAL A 136 4.07 13.03 -12.76
C VAL A 136 2.86 13.94 -12.85
N ALA A 137 1.82 13.64 -12.07
CA ALA A 137 0.62 14.48 -11.94
C ALA A 137 0.34 14.80 -10.47
N ARG A 138 0.22 16.08 -10.13
CA ARG A 138 -0.21 16.53 -8.82
C ARG A 138 -1.73 16.42 -8.73
N LEU A 139 -2.25 15.44 -8.00
CA LEU A 139 -3.70 15.19 -7.89
C LEU A 139 -4.37 16.10 -6.86
N SER A 140 -3.64 16.49 -5.80
CA SER A 140 -4.07 17.43 -4.77
C SER A 140 -2.86 17.95 -4.01
N ASP A 141 -3.07 18.83 -3.03
CA ASP A 141 -1.99 19.34 -2.15
C ASP A 141 -1.19 18.19 -1.49
N LYS A 142 -1.84 17.07 -1.25
CA LYS A 142 -1.26 15.93 -0.53
C LYS A 142 -1.23 14.62 -1.33
N LYS A 143 -1.48 14.65 -2.62
CA LYS A 143 -1.53 13.42 -3.43
C LYS A 143 -0.88 13.63 -4.79
N MET A 144 0.01 12.72 -5.15
CA MET A 144 0.75 12.74 -6.40
C MET A 144 0.66 11.37 -7.07
N MET A 145 0.49 11.35 -8.38
CA MET A 145 0.55 10.12 -9.18
C MET A 145 1.78 10.17 -10.08
N VAL A 146 2.50 9.07 -10.11
CA VAL A 146 3.65 8.87 -10.99
C VAL A 146 3.37 7.63 -11.84
N THR A 147 3.56 7.73 -13.15
CA THR A 147 3.44 6.60 -14.07
C THR A 147 4.58 6.61 -15.06
N THR A 148 4.94 5.45 -15.60
CA THR A 148 5.85 5.39 -16.71
C THR A 148 5.29 6.16 -17.92
N ASP A 149 6.08 7.06 -18.48
CA ASP A 149 5.77 7.72 -19.74
C ASP A 149 6.04 6.77 -20.90
N GLU A 150 7.16 6.05 -20.84
CA GLU A 150 7.52 4.96 -21.74
C GLU A 150 7.70 3.65 -20.97
N MET A 151 7.47 2.50 -21.62
CA MET A 151 7.68 1.19 -20.99
C MET A 151 9.13 0.93 -20.66
N ILE A 152 9.41 0.51 -19.44
CA ILE A 152 10.74 0.06 -19.02
C ILE A 152 10.95 -1.35 -19.58
N MET A 153 12.04 -1.58 -20.30
CA MET A 153 12.37 -2.88 -20.88
C MET A 153 13.37 -3.61 -19.97
N LEU A 154 12.88 -4.48 -19.10
CA LEU A 154 13.70 -5.21 -18.13
C LEU A 154 14.28 -6.49 -18.75
N SER A 155 15.60 -6.62 -18.76
CA SER A 155 16.31 -7.85 -19.11
C SER A 155 16.13 -8.91 -18.01
N THR A 156 15.65 -10.11 -18.39
CA THR A 156 15.52 -11.21 -17.43
C THR A 156 16.86 -11.81 -17.03
N GLU A 157 17.89 -11.66 -17.85
CA GLU A 157 19.27 -12.06 -17.56
C GLU A 157 19.88 -11.15 -16.48
N GLU A 158 19.81 -9.83 -16.68
CA GLU A 158 20.30 -8.85 -15.70
C GLU A 158 19.57 -8.94 -14.37
N ALA A 159 18.28 -9.23 -14.39
CA ALA A 159 17.48 -9.46 -13.20
C ALA A 159 17.75 -10.82 -12.53
N GLY A 160 18.58 -11.68 -13.14
CA GLY A 160 18.93 -13.00 -12.60
C GLY A 160 17.77 -13.99 -12.54
N ILE A 161 16.75 -13.82 -13.42
CA ILE A 161 15.55 -14.66 -13.42
C ILE A 161 15.47 -15.65 -14.60
N ASP A 162 16.46 -15.66 -15.48
CA ASP A 162 16.49 -16.52 -16.68
C ASP A 162 16.33 -18.01 -16.34
N GLY A 163 17.05 -18.49 -15.33
CA GLY A 163 16.95 -19.88 -14.89
C GLY A 163 15.52 -20.25 -14.45
N GLY A 164 14.81 -19.32 -13.81
CA GLY A 164 13.40 -19.47 -13.44
C GLY A 164 12.48 -19.52 -14.65
N ILE A 165 12.74 -18.67 -15.65
CA ILE A 165 11.99 -18.68 -16.93
C ILE A 165 12.20 -20.01 -17.66
N ASP A 166 13.43 -20.57 -17.66
CA ASP A 166 13.71 -21.88 -18.24
C ASP A 166 12.92 -23.01 -17.54
N GLN A 167 12.82 -22.95 -16.22
CA GLN A 167 11.99 -23.92 -15.47
C GLN A 167 10.51 -23.76 -15.81
N LEU A 168 9.99 -22.53 -15.93
CA LEU A 168 8.62 -22.29 -16.38
C LEU A 168 8.37 -22.87 -17.76
N MET A 169 9.28 -22.65 -18.71
CA MET A 169 9.19 -23.20 -20.06
C MET A 169 9.13 -24.73 -20.03
N LYS A 170 10.02 -25.35 -19.25
CA LYS A 170 10.10 -26.82 -19.12
C LYS A 170 8.80 -27.41 -18.54
N VAL A 171 8.30 -26.88 -17.41
CA VAL A 171 7.10 -27.44 -16.76
C VAL A 171 5.81 -27.12 -17.52
N ALA A 172 5.77 -26.05 -18.30
CA ALA A 172 4.63 -25.66 -19.14
C ALA A 172 4.73 -26.21 -20.57
N LYS A 173 5.83 -26.91 -20.91
CA LYS A 173 6.14 -27.43 -22.26
C LYS A 173 6.03 -26.32 -23.34
N LEU A 174 6.62 -25.16 -23.05
CA LEU A 174 6.61 -24.01 -23.94
C LEU A 174 7.92 -23.99 -24.78
N PRO A 175 7.84 -23.68 -26.08
CA PRO A 175 9.01 -23.55 -26.94
C PRO A 175 9.85 -22.30 -26.65
N GLY A 176 9.22 -21.24 -26.14
CA GLY A 176 9.87 -19.96 -25.82
C GLY A 176 9.03 -19.07 -24.94
N ILE A 177 9.72 -18.26 -24.13
CA ILE A 177 9.22 -17.08 -23.42
C ILE A 177 10.26 -15.97 -23.65
N THR A 178 9.82 -14.74 -23.90
CA THR A 178 10.71 -13.58 -24.10
C THR A 178 11.65 -13.36 -22.91
N ARG A 179 12.88 -12.90 -23.19
CA ARG A 179 13.92 -12.60 -22.20
C ARG A 179 14.01 -11.10 -21.87
N VAL A 180 13.13 -10.32 -22.46
CA VAL A 180 12.91 -8.92 -22.12
C VAL A 180 11.46 -8.76 -21.73
N SER A 181 11.22 -8.16 -20.59
CA SER A 181 9.89 -7.92 -20.02
C SER A 181 9.57 -6.43 -20.07
N PRO A 182 8.56 -5.98 -20.82
CA PRO A 182 8.07 -4.63 -20.70
C PRO A 182 7.41 -4.44 -19.32
N VAL A 183 7.81 -3.41 -18.60
CA VAL A 183 7.31 -3.06 -17.27
C VAL A 183 6.69 -1.68 -17.30
N THR A 184 5.55 -1.55 -16.67
CA THR A 184 4.88 -0.26 -16.42
C THR A 184 4.55 -0.13 -14.95
N LEU A 185 4.59 1.10 -14.45
CA LEU A 185 4.17 1.41 -13.09
C LEU A 185 3.18 2.57 -13.09
N ARG A 186 2.28 2.54 -12.13
CA ARG A 186 1.48 3.66 -11.68
C ARG A 186 1.58 3.66 -10.16
N LEU A 187 2.24 4.65 -9.63
CA LEU A 187 2.46 4.81 -8.20
C LEU A 187 1.72 6.04 -7.72
N VAL A 188 0.98 5.90 -6.65
CA VAL A 188 0.26 7.00 -6.03
C VAL A 188 0.86 7.25 -4.66
N PHE A 189 1.35 8.46 -4.44
CA PHE A 189 1.94 8.87 -3.18
C PHE A 189 1.01 9.84 -2.44
N THR A 190 0.96 9.69 -1.13
CA THR A 190 0.24 10.60 -0.24
C THR A 190 1.24 11.22 0.73
N GLN A 191 1.19 12.54 0.86
CA GLN A 191 2.05 13.28 1.78
C GLN A 191 1.66 12.98 3.21
N THR A 192 2.62 12.50 3.99
CA THR A 192 2.47 12.23 5.41
C THR A 192 3.30 13.24 6.20
N GLY A 193 2.64 14.22 6.84
CA GLY A 193 3.32 15.12 7.75
C GLY A 193 3.85 14.38 8.97
N LYS A 194 5.17 14.30 9.09
CA LYS A 194 6.09 13.83 10.12
C LYS A 194 6.95 12.65 9.70
N LYS A 195 8.25 12.90 9.79
CA LYS A 195 9.34 11.95 9.68
C LYS A 195 8.99 10.60 10.33
N ALA A 196 8.74 9.59 9.55
CA ALA A 196 8.88 8.22 10.00
C ALA A 196 10.38 7.89 9.97
N ALA A 197 11.04 7.92 11.12
CA ALA A 197 12.39 7.38 11.27
C ALA A 197 12.40 5.95 10.73
N ALA A 198 13.40 5.64 9.90
CA ALA A 198 13.68 4.32 9.39
C ALA A 198 13.56 3.28 10.54
N ALA A 199 12.51 2.53 10.51
CA ALA A 199 12.36 1.32 11.26
C ALA A 199 11.85 0.26 10.30
N SER A 200 12.82 -0.48 9.74
CA SER A 200 12.59 -1.84 9.30
C SER A 200 12.14 -2.62 10.54
N THR A 201 10.86 -2.59 10.77
CA THR A 201 10.13 -3.54 11.61
C THR A 201 8.66 -3.29 11.31
N ARG A 202 8.03 -4.25 10.67
CA ARG A 202 6.59 -4.54 10.68
C ARG A 202 5.78 -3.45 11.38
N ALA A 203 5.45 -2.35 10.66
CA ALA A 203 4.56 -1.33 11.18
C ALA A 203 3.16 -1.94 11.25
N ALA A 204 2.86 -2.48 12.43
CA ALA A 204 1.48 -2.53 12.87
C ALA A 204 1.00 -1.07 12.82
N THR A 205 0.07 -0.77 11.93
CA THR A 205 -0.69 0.47 11.94
C THR A 205 -1.10 0.71 13.39
N THR A 206 -0.56 1.73 14.04
CA THR A 206 -1.08 2.17 15.34
C THR A 206 -2.46 2.74 15.04
N VAL A 207 -3.43 1.86 15.03
CA VAL A 207 -4.83 2.21 15.09
C VAL A 207 -4.97 3.06 16.34
N ALA A 208 -5.48 4.28 16.20
CA ALA A 208 -5.74 5.18 17.34
C ALA A 208 -6.35 4.34 18.46
N ALA A 209 -5.77 4.43 19.66
CA ALA A 209 -6.18 3.61 20.79
C ALA A 209 -7.67 3.84 21.01
N VAL A 210 -8.49 2.82 20.70
CA VAL A 210 -9.91 2.83 21.01
C VAL A 210 -10.01 2.77 22.52
N THR A 211 -10.69 3.72 23.13
CA THR A 211 -10.86 3.82 24.60
C THR A 211 -11.74 2.70 25.17
N GLY A 212 -12.23 1.77 24.32
CA GLY A 212 -13.12 0.69 24.68
C GLY A 212 -12.46 -0.46 25.45
N ASP A 213 -13.26 -1.18 26.21
CA ASP A 213 -12.89 -2.37 26.98
C ASP A 213 -13.12 -3.64 26.13
N ALA A 214 -12.05 -4.31 25.73
CA ALA A 214 -12.11 -5.52 24.90
C ALA A 214 -12.87 -6.69 25.58
N THR A 215 -12.82 -6.79 26.91
CA THR A 215 -13.55 -7.83 27.67
C THR A 215 -15.06 -7.60 27.61
N LYS A 216 -15.49 -6.35 27.74
CA LYS A 216 -16.90 -5.97 27.50
C LYS A 216 -17.26 -6.12 26.03
N GLY A 217 -16.35 -5.79 25.14
CA GLY A 217 -16.49 -5.95 23.69
C GLY A 217 -16.76 -7.39 23.26
N LYS A 218 -16.10 -8.37 23.85
CA LYS A 218 -16.38 -9.79 23.66
C LYS A 218 -17.84 -10.15 24.02
N LYS A 219 -18.41 -9.51 25.06
CA LYS A 219 -19.83 -9.70 25.41
C LYS A 219 -20.76 -9.06 24.38
N VAL A 220 -20.42 -7.87 23.87
CA VAL A 220 -21.17 -7.18 22.80
C VAL A 220 -21.11 -7.97 21.50
N PHE A 221 -19.95 -8.55 21.14
CA PHE A 221 -19.74 -9.35 19.94
C PHE A 221 -20.71 -10.55 19.82
N ARG A 222 -21.31 -11.01 20.92
CA ARG A 222 -22.36 -12.04 20.87
C ARG A 222 -23.50 -11.68 19.91
N LYS A 223 -23.78 -10.39 19.73
CA LYS A 223 -24.80 -9.89 18.77
C LYS A 223 -24.37 -10.08 17.30
N CYS A 224 -23.08 -10.25 17.05
CA CYS A 224 -22.49 -10.41 15.72
C CYS A 224 -22.21 -11.88 15.40
N LYS A 225 -22.05 -12.73 16.43
CA LYS A 225 -21.56 -14.11 16.35
C LYS A 225 -22.49 -15.04 15.56
N ALA A 226 -23.77 -14.72 15.42
CA ALA A 226 -24.70 -15.50 14.60
C ALA A 226 -24.25 -15.54 13.12
N CYS A 227 -23.70 -14.41 12.63
CA CYS A 227 -23.33 -14.25 11.22
C CYS A 227 -21.81 -14.20 10.99
N HIS A 228 -21.01 -13.83 11.99
CA HIS A 228 -19.58 -13.60 11.86
C HIS A 228 -18.73 -14.45 12.82
N VAL A 229 -17.48 -14.68 12.44
CA VAL A 229 -16.42 -15.21 13.30
C VAL A 229 -15.34 -14.16 13.41
N ALA A 230 -14.69 -14.01 14.57
CA ALA A 230 -13.61 -13.04 14.75
C ALA A 230 -12.26 -13.69 15.09
N ASP A 231 -12.26 -14.93 15.55
CA ASP A 231 -11.09 -15.68 16.01
C ASP A 231 -10.50 -16.64 14.95
N SER A 232 -11.04 -16.64 13.76
CA SER A 232 -10.53 -17.44 12.63
C SER A 232 -10.92 -16.83 11.28
N ALA A 233 -10.23 -17.23 10.21
CA ALA A 233 -10.50 -16.79 8.83
C ALA A 233 -11.79 -17.37 8.23
N LYS A 234 -12.55 -18.16 8.98
CA LYS A 234 -13.75 -18.85 8.49
C LYS A 234 -14.92 -17.89 8.25
N ASN A 235 -15.40 -17.83 7.01
CA ASN A 235 -16.64 -17.13 6.68
C ASN A 235 -17.88 -17.92 7.15
N ARG A 236 -18.96 -17.19 7.46
CA ARG A 236 -20.29 -17.72 7.74
C ARG A 236 -21.32 -17.04 6.82
N VAL A 237 -22.47 -16.65 7.35
CA VAL A 237 -23.46 -15.80 6.65
C VAL A 237 -22.85 -14.44 6.30
N GLY A 238 -21.97 -13.93 7.16
CA GLY A 238 -21.12 -12.78 6.93
C GLY A 238 -19.64 -13.16 6.84
N PRO A 239 -18.78 -12.22 6.40
CA PRO A 239 -17.34 -12.46 6.29
C PRO A 239 -16.69 -12.65 7.66
N SER A 240 -15.52 -13.30 7.68
CA SER A 240 -14.66 -13.33 8.86
C SER A 240 -14.29 -11.91 9.28
N LEU A 241 -14.32 -11.65 10.58
CA LEU A 241 -13.88 -10.39 11.19
C LEU A 241 -12.49 -10.50 11.84
N GLN A 242 -11.78 -11.64 11.66
CA GLN A 242 -10.40 -11.76 12.09
C GLN A 242 -9.54 -10.74 11.34
N GLY A 243 -8.81 -9.91 12.07
CA GLY A 243 -7.99 -8.83 11.49
C GLY A 243 -8.80 -7.78 10.73
N VAL A 244 -10.07 -7.57 11.06
CA VAL A 244 -10.92 -6.61 10.35
C VAL A 244 -10.50 -5.16 10.56
N VAL A 245 -9.97 -4.82 11.73
CA VAL A 245 -9.52 -3.45 12.01
C VAL A 245 -8.25 -3.16 11.23
N GLY A 246 -8.27 -2.12 10.40
CA GLY A 246 -7.20 -1.80 9.47
C GLY A 246 -7.26 -2.55 8.13
N ARG A 247 -8.24 -3.43 7.93
CA ARG A 247 -8.42 -4.20 6.69
C ARG A 247 -9.27 -3.42 5.68
N GLN A 248 -8.94 -3.57 4.39
CA GLN A 248 -9.74 -3.00 3.30
C GLN A 248 -11.18 -3.53 3.33
N ILE A 249 -12.16 -2.67 3.02
CA ILE A 249 -13.56 -3.09 2.87
C ILE A 249 -13.66 -4.12 1.73
N ALA A 250 -14.51 -5.10 1.89
CA ALA A 250 -14.77 -6.17 0.92
C ALA A 250 -13.58 -7.10 0.62
N SER A 251 -12.56 -7.20 1.49
CA SER A 251 -11.34 -7.96 1.27
C SER A 251 -11.19 -9.24 2.12
N ALA A 252 -12.25 -9.76 2.75
CA ALA A 252 -12.16 -11.07 3.42
C ALA A 252 -12.10 -12.19 2.37
N ASP A 253 -11.06 -13.01 2.48
CA ASP A 253 -10.80 -14.09 1.53
C ASP A 253 -12.00 -15.06 1.41
N GLY A 254 -12.35 -15.43 0.18
CA GLY A 254 -13.40 -16.41 -0.10
C GLY A 254 -14.83 -15.98 0.27
N PHE A 255 -15.09 -14.70 0.55
CA PHE A 255 -16.43 -14.19 0.82
C PHE A 255 -17.01 -13.41 -0.37
N ALA A 256 -18.21 -13.80 -0.81
CA ALA A 256 -18.92 -13.12 -1.90
C ALA A 256 -19.64 -11.86 -1.42
N TYR A 257 -19.02 -10.71 -1.60
CA TYR A 257 -19.59 -9.42 -1.23
C TYR A 257 -20.68 -8.92 -2.20
N SER A 258 -21.57 -8.08 -1.70
CA SER A 258 -22.54 -7.39 -2.56
C SER A 258 -21.88 -6.26 -3.35
N LYS A 259 -22.48 -5.87 -4.47
CA LYS A 259 -22.00 -4.72 -5.28
C LYS A 259 -21.85 -3.44 -4.46
N ALA A 260 -22.69 -3.26 -3.43
CA ALA A 260 -22.61 -2.10 -2.55
C ALA A 260 -21.31 -2.05 -1.73
N PHE A 261 -20.72 -3.20 -1.40
CA PHE A 261 -19.43 -3.28 -0.73
C PHE A 261 -18.25 -3.20 -1.71
N LEU A 262 -18.35 -3.87 -2.86
CA LEU A 262 -17.29 -3.90 -3.87
C LEU A 262 -17.01 -2.52 -4.48
N GLY A 263 -17.98 -1.61 -4.43
CA GLY A 263 -17.83 -0.23 -4.88
C GLY A 263 -17.27 0.75 -3.83
N GLN A 264 -16.83 0.24 -2.66
CA GLN A 264 -16.28 1.08 -1.60
C GLN A 264 -14.75 1.03 -1.61
N ASP A 265 -14.11 2.17 -1.70
CA ASP A 265 -12.66 2.31 -1.54
C ASP A 265 -12.35 2.86 -0.14
N LEU A 266 -12.56 2.04 0.87
CA LEU A 266 -12.42 2.41 2.28
C LEU A 266 -11.74 1.30 3.08
N VAL A 267 -11.03 1.69 4.13
CA VAL A 267 -10.43 0.81 5.13
C VAL A 267 -11.33 0.76 6.38
N TRP A 268 -11.42 -0.39 7.02
CA TRP A 268 -12.09 -0.57 8.31
C TRP A 268 -11.30 0.07 9.45
N THR A 269 -11.12 1.40 9.39
CA THR A 269 -10.60 2.16 10.53
C THR A 269 -11.58 2.10 11.69
N PRO A 270 -11.16 2.34 12.96
CA PRO A 270 -12.07 2.45 14.09
C PRO A 270 -13.22 3.43 13.85
N GLU A 271 -12.95 4.53 13.15
CA GLU A 271 -13.97 5.54 12.79
C GLU A 271 -14.98 4.99 11.78
N ASN A 272 -14.52 4.33 10.73
CA ASN A 272 -15.41 3.73 9.72
C ASN A 272 -16.22 2.58 10.32
N LEU A 273 -15.60 1.77 11.18
CA LEU A 273 -16.30 0.74 11.96
C LEU A 273 -17.35 1.35 12.88
N THR A 274 -17.04 2.45 13.56
CA THR A 274 -17.98 3.19 14.41
C THR A 274 -19.20 3.62 13.60
N LYS A 275 -18.99 4.26 12.45
CA LYS A 275 -20.07 4.71 11.56
C LYS A 275 -20.90 3.53 11.05
N PHE A 276 -20.22 2.48 10.59
CA PHE A 276 -20.87 1.30 10.04
C PHE A 276 -21.65 0.51 11.10
N ILE A 277 -21.03 0.18 12.24
CA ILE A 277 -21.67 -0.62 13.29
C ILE A 277 -22.82 0.13 13.96
N THR A 278 -22.80 1.46 13.99
CA THR A 278 -23.90 2.29 14.52
C THR A 278 -25.09 2.31 13.57
N LYS A 279 -24.88 2.50 12.26
CA LYS A 279 -25.95 2.59 11.25
C LYS A 279 -25.50 1.96 9.92
N PRO A 280 -25.48 0.61 9.78
CA PRO A 280 -24.91 -0.06 8.62
C PRO A 280 -25.51 0.37 7.29
N ARG A 281 -26.85 0.48 7.21
CA ARG A 281 -27.56 0.85 5.98
C ARG A 281 -27.37 2.32 5.57
N ASN A 282 -27.03 3.18 6.53
CA ASN A 282 -26.76 4.59 6.25
C ASN A 282 -25.33 4.77 5.73
N PHE A 283 -24.37 4.01 6.27
CA PHE A 283 -22.98 4.10 5.90
C PHE A 283 -22.70 3.41 4.55
N ILE A 284 -23.23 2.20 4.35
CA ILE A 284 -23.15 1.49 3.05
C ILE A 284 -24.59 1.23 2.56
N LYS A 285 -25.09 2.12 1.70
CA LYS A 285 -26.41 1.97 1.08
C LYS A 285 -26.44 0.72 0.20
N GLY A 286 -27.45 -0.14 0.41
CA GLY A 286 -27.54 -1.42 -0.32
C GLY A 286 -26.76 -2.57 0.31
N THR A 287 -26.25 -2.41 1.54
CA THR A 287 -25.69 -3.55 2.30
C THR A 287 -26.72 -4.65 2.49
N LYS A 288 -26.29 -5.91 2.30
CA LYS A 288 -27.12 -7.09 2.60
C LYS A 288 -27.10 -7.47 4.09
N MET A 289 -26.27 -6.81 4.90
CA MET A 289 -26.23 -7.03 6.34
C MET A 289 -27.52 -6.54 6.99
N SER A 290 -28.27 -7.46 7.61
CA SER A 290 -29.57 -7.17 8.19
C SER A 290 -29.51 -6.62 9.63
N PHE A 291 -28.33 -6.28 10.11
CA PHE A 291 -28.11 -5.75 11.46
C PHE A 291 -28.57 -4.29 11.57
N GLY A 292 -29.36 -3.99 12.60
CA GLY A 292 -29.93 -2.65 12.84
C GLY A 292 -28.98 -1.62 13.48
N GLY A 293 -27.77 -2.04 13.83
CA GLY A 293 -26.74 -1.20 14.48
C GLY A 293 -26.77 -1.26 16.02
N LEU A 294 -25.65 -0.86 16.62
CA LEU A 294 -25.52 -0.67 18.08
C LEU A 294 -25.93 0.76 18.44
N LYS A 295 -26.83 0.87 19.42
CA LYS A 295 -27.38 2.17 19.86
C LYS A 295 -26.52 2.87 20.92
N LYS A 296 -25.74 2.10 21.70
CA LYS A 296 -24.92 2.63 22.78
C LYS A 296 -23.52 2.89 22.31
N PRO A 297 -22.99 4.14 22.36
CA PRO A 297 -21.61 4.44 21.95
C PRO A 297 -20.56 3.55 22.63
N ALA A 298 -20.70 3.32 23.94
CA ALA A 298 -19.81 2.45 24.69
C ALA A 298 -19.79 0.99 24.18
N ASP A 299 -20.93 0.45 23.67
CA ASP A 299 -20.97 -0.87 23.06
C ASP A 299 -20.18 -0.90 21.74
N VAL A 300 -20.24 0.20 20.97
CA VAL A 300 -19.48 0.36 19.70
C VAL A 300 -18.00 0.40 19.99
N GLU A 301 -17.54 1.24 20.91
CA GLU A 301 -16.15 1.35 21.30
C GLU A 301 -15.62 0.02 21.85
N ASN A 302 -16.36 -0.62 22.73
CA ASN A 302 -15.97 -1.90 23.33
C ASN A 302 -15.83 -3.01 22.27
N VAL A 303 -16.79 -3.14 21.33
CA VAL A 303 -16.71 -4.19 20.31
C VAL A 303 -15.57 -3.94 19.32
N ILE A 304 -15.26 -2.69 19.00
CA ILE A 304 -14.11 -2.35 18.17
C ILE A 304 -12.81 -2.70 18.91
N ALA A 305 -12.69 -2.36 20.20
CA ALA A 305 -11.55 -2.75 21.02
C ALA A 305 -11.38 -4.29 21.07
N TYR A 306 -12.45 -5.05 21.16
CA TYR A 306 -12.39 -6.51 21.06
C TYR A 306 -11.91 -6.95 19.67
N LEU A 307 -12.44 -6.39 18.58
CA LEU A 307 -12.03 -6.75 17.22
C LEU A 307 -10.56 -6.42 16.94
N GLN A 308 -9.99 -5.39 17.57
CA GLN A 308 -8.57 -5.08 17.50
C GLN A 308 -7.67 -6.18 18.10
N THR A 309 -8.16 -6.92 19.09
CA THR A 309 -7.41 -8.06 19.66
C THR A 309 -7.46 -9.30 18.79
N GLN A 310 -8.29 -9.34 17.74
CA GLN A 310 -8.49 -10.49 16.86
C GLN A 310 -7.63 -10.35 15.61
N THR A 311 -6.31 -10.39 15.78
CA THR A 311 -5.31 -10.35 14.69
C THR A 311 -5.25 -11.67 13.92
N LYS A 312 -4.69 -11.62 12.68
CA LYS A 312 -4.39 -12.83 11.88
C LYS A 312 -3.22 -13.59 12.46
#